data_771c3ec21f8db77174dc2b2782067150
#
_entry.id   771c3ec21f8db77174dc2b2782067150
#
_cell.length_a   1.000
_cell.length_b   1.000
_cell.length_c   1.000
_cell.angle_alpha   90.00
_cell.angle_beta   90.00
_cell.angle_gamma   90.00
#
_symmetry.space_group_name_H-M   'P 1'
#
loop_
_entity.id
_entity.type
_entity.pdbx_description
1 polymer ?
#
loop_
_entity_poly.entity_id
_entity_poly.type
_entity_poly.pdbx_seq_one_letter_code
_entity_poly.pdbx_strand_id
1 'polypeptide(L)'
;AHHHLWDLENEKTKYSWLMVKEGEAFFGDYGAIRKSYKLDDYLNDAKNQNLIKSVHVQAEHDDDSPVSETEWLQTLADNNDSKLPNAIVAFADFSKDNIVEILDRHQEYKNTRGIRQILSFNTDEPKYSHASEDFMKNTKWLNNFKNLKNRNLSFDIQIYPHQMDDAFNLAKDNHDILFILNHTGEPCYQTEEYISSWENNMSKIASCENFVVKISGLGMFNPNWTIESSKIFVEK
;
A
#
# COMPACT_ATOMS: atom_id res chain seq x y z
N ALA A 1 12.24 5.04 0.89
CA ALA A 1 11.87 3.69 1.30
C ALA A 1 10.41 3.67 1.74
N HIS A 2 9.72 2.56 1.52
CA HIS A 2 8.37 2.31 2.00
C HIS A 2 8.45 1.94 3.49
N HIS A 3 7.83 2.70 4.34
CA HIS A 3 7.71 2.39 5.76
C HIS A 3 6.34 2.83 6.29
N HIS A 4 6.03 2.36 7.48
CA HIS A 4 4.85 2.75 8.24
C HIS A 4 5.28 3.29 9.60
N LEU A 5 4.55 4.27 10.11
CA LEU A 5 4.59 4.72 11.47
C LEU A 5 3.16 4.66 12.02
N TRP A 6 3.04 4.36 13.29
CA TRP A 6 1.76 4.43 14.02
C TRP A 6 2.00 4.75 15.49
N ASP A 7 1.08 5.47 16.07
CA ASP A 7 1.07 5.78 17.49
C ASP A 7 -0.26 5.33 18.10
N LEU A 8 -0.22 4.22 18.84
CA LEU A 8 -1.43 3.63 19.44
C LEU A 8 -1.95 4.41 20.65
N GLU A 9 -1.22 5.41 21.10
CA GLU A 9 -1.60 6.30 22.20
C GLU A 9 -2.15 7.65 21.70
N ASN A 10 -2.10 7.90 20.39
CA ASN A 10 -2.57 9.14 19.79
C ASN A 10 -4.09 9.12 19.66
N GLU A 11 -4.77 10.07 20.27
CA GLU A 11 -6.24 10.18 20.25
C GLU A 11 -6.82 10.50 18.86
N LYS A 12 -6.00 11.06 17.94
CA LYS A 12 -6.43 11.46 16.59
C LYS A 12 -6.26 10.37 15.56
N THR A 13 -5.43 9.36 15.84
CA THR A 13 -5.18 8.24 14.93
C THR A 13 -5.57 6.93 15.62
N LYS A 14 -6.16 6.02 14.87
CA LYS A 14 -6.62 4.75 15.39
C LYS A 14 -6.30 3.63 14.41
N TYR A 15 -5.67 2.58 14.94
CA TYR A 15 -5.26 1.40 14.17
C TYR A 15 -5.88 0.17 14.83
N SER A 16 -7.18 -0.03 14.61
CA SER A 16 -7.95 -1.10 15.26
C SER A 16 -7.33 -2.47 15.04
N TRP A 17 -6.74 -2.72 13.88
CA TRP A 17 -6.07 -3.99 13.57
C TRP A 17 -4.84 -4.28 14.45
N LEU A 18 -4.16 -3.26 14.96
CA LEU A 18 -3.03 -3.40 15.91
C LEU A 18 -3.48 -3.46 17.37
N MET A 19 -4.71 -3.06 17.66
CA MET A 19 -5.24 -2.98 19.05
C MET A 19 -5.95 -4.28 19.49
N VAL A 20 -6.10 -5.25 18.61
CA VAL A 20 -6.68 -6.56 18.98
C VAL A 20 -5.73 -7.32 19.90
N LYS A 21 -6.28 -8.01 20.91
CA LYS A 21 -5.48 -8.72 21.92
C LYS A 21 -4.86 -10.02 21.36
N GLU A 22 -5.57 -10.68 20.49
CA GLU A 22 -5.19 -11.95 19.85
C GLU A 22 -5.62 -11.90 18.39
N GLY A 23 -4.89 -12.56 17.52
CA GLY A 23 -5.21 -12.70 16.11
C GLY A 23 -3.97 -13.00 15.30
N GLU A 24 -4.18 -13.77 14.28
CA GLU A 24 -3.20 -14.05 13.23
C GLU A 24 -3.71 -13.45 11.94
N ALA A 25 -2.82 -12.83 11.18
CA ALA A 25 -3.09 -12.50 9.80
C ALA A 25 -2.68 -13.68 8.90
N PHE A 26 -2.99 -13.60 7.62
CA PHE A 26 -2.56 -14.60 6.65
C PHE A 26 -1.03 -14.80 6.61
N PHE A 27 -0.28 -13.79 7.04
CA PHE A 27 1.19 -13.81 7.16
C PHE A 27 1.70 -14.28 8.54
N GLY A 28 0.81 -14.73 9.41
CA GLY A 28 1.13 -15.31 10.71
C GLY A 28 0.91 -14.36 11.90
N ASP A 29 1.53 -14.69 13.04
CA ASP A 29 1.48 -13.87 14.25
C ASP A 29 2.22 -12.54 14.05
N TYR A 30 1.52 -11.45 14.27
CA TYR A 30 2.06 -10.09 14.22
C TYR A 30 2.07 -9.40 15.60
N GLY A 31 2.01 -10.16 16.68
CA GLY A 31 2.03 -9.64 18.05
C GLY A 31 3.23 -8.73 18.33
N ALA A 32 4.37 -8.99 17.71
CA ALA A 32 5.60 -8.21 17.88
C ALA A 32 5.47 -6.75 17.42
N ILE A 33 4.56 -6.44 16.49
CA ILE A 33 4.33 -5.07 15.97
C ILE A 33 3.11 -4.37 16.61
N ARG A 34 2.42 -5.02 17.54
CA ARG A 34 1.28 -4.44 18.29
C ARG A 34 1.75 -3.50 19.40
N LYS A 35 2.54 -2.53 19.04
CA LYS A 35 3.05 -1.45 19.89
C LYS A 35 3.25 -0.22 19.02
N SER A 36 3.28 0.97 19.61
CA SER A 36 3.63 2.17 18.85
C SER A 36 4.99 2.02 18.19
N TYR A 37 5.10 2.46 16.95
CA TYR A 37 6.34 2.55 16.18
C TYR A 37 6.41 3.95 15.57
N LYS A 38 7.17 4.81 16.25
CA LYS A 38 7.22 6.24 15.97
C LYS A 38 8.48 6.62 15.20
N LEU A 39 8.63 7.89 14.87
CA LEU A 39 9.78 8.38 14.11
C LEU A 39 11.12 8.07 14.78
N ASP A 40 11.21 8.18 16.11
CA ASP A 40 12.43 7.90 16.85
C ASP A 40 12.81 6.43 16.77
N ASP A 41 11.83 5.50 16.79
CA ASP A 41 12.05 4.08 16.59
C ASP A 41 12.62 3.81 15.20
N TYR A 42 11.98 4.41 14.18
CA TYR A 42 12.42 4.29 12.79
C TYR A 42 13.83 4.84 12.57
N LEU A 43 14.14 6.00 13.13
CA LEU A 43 15.49 6.60 13.05
C LEU A 43 16.55 5.76 13.79
N ASN A 44 16.18 5.18 14.94
CA ASN A 44 17.08 4.27 15.66
C ASN A 44 17.36 2.98 14.85
N ASP A 45 16.35 2.40 14.24
CA ASP A 45 16.52 1.22 13.39
C ASP A 45 17.34 1.54 12.13
N ALA A 46 17.17 2.73 11.58
CA ALA A 46 17.89 3.21 10.39
C ALA A 46 19.27 3.82 10.69
N LYS A 47 19.74 3.89 11.94
CA LYS A 47 20.97 4.62 12.35
C LYS A 47 22.25 4.21 11.64
N ASN A 48 22.31 2.97 11.15
CA ASN A 48 23.44 2.46 10.39
C ASN A 48 23.23 2.53 8.87
N GLN A 49 22.15 3.19 8.42
CA GLN A 49 21.81 3.38 7.03
C GLN A 49 22.00 4.86 6.66
N ASN A 50 22.32 5.12 5.42
CA ASN A 50 22.38 6.49 4.93
C ASN A 50 20.95 6.94 4.53
N LEU A 51 20.08 7.14 5.53
CA LEU A 51 18.70 7.57 5.32
C LEU A 51 18.65 9.05 5.02
N ILE A 52 18.35 9.41 3.77
CA ILE A 52 18.23 10.82 3.33
C ILE A 52 16.76 11.23 3.25
N LYS A 53 15.91 10.37 2.72
CA LYS A 53 14.46 10.60 2.53
C LYS A 53 13.67 9.32 2.77
N SER A 54 12.41 9.50 3.19
CA SER A 54 11.49 8.39 3.34
C SER A 54 10.12 8.70 2.77
N VAL A 55 9.40 7.63 2.43
CA VAL A 55 7.99 7.68 2.01
C VAL A 55 7.20 6.87 3.02
N HIS A 56 6.34 7.53 3.76
CA HIS A 56 5.34 6.84 4.59
C HIS A 56 4.19 6.38 3.68
N VAL A 57 3.83 5.13 3.79
CA VAL A 57 2.63 4.61 3.15
C VAL A 57 1.59 4.37 4.25
N GLN A 58 0.34 4.72 4.00
CA GLN A 58 -0.76 4.57 4.94
C GLN A 58 -0.70 3.20 5.66
N ALA A 59 -1.00 3.17 6.95
CA ALA A 59 -0.84 2.00 7.81
C ALA A 59 -2.19 1.38 8.23
N GLU A 60 -3.21 1.42 7.36
CA GLU A 60 -4.56 0.91 7.65
C GLU A 60 -5.17 1.59 8.89
N HIS A 61 -5.06 2.91 8.93
CA HIS A 61 -5.80 3.75 9.87
C HIS A 61 -7.31 3.57 9.66
N ASP A 62 -8.09 3.56 10.72
CA ASP A 62 -9.55 3.39 10.65
C ASP A 62 -10.19 4.47 9.75
N ASP A 63 -11.13 4.07 8.90
CA ASP A 63 -11.65 4.88 7.79
C ASP A 63 -12.70 5.94 8.19
N ASP A 64 -13.13 5.97 9.44
CA ASP A 64 -14.02 7.00 9.99
C ASP A 64 -13.39 8.40 10.07
N SER A 65 -12.05 8.49 9.96
CA SER A 65 -11.32 9.76 9.82
C SER A 65 -10.10 9.65 8.89
N PRO A 66 -10.29 9.42 7.59
CA PRO A 66 -9.23 8.99 6.67
C PRO A 66 -8.08 9.98 6.51
N VAL A 67 -8.28 11.26 6.83
CA VAL A 67 -7.25 12.31 6.69
C VAL A 67 -6.40 12.48 7.95
N SER A 68 -6.82 11.93 9.09
CA SER A 68 -6.14 12.13 10.38
C SER A 68 -4.71 11.59 10.41
N GLU A 69 -4.44 10.46 9.76
CA GLU A 69 -3.08 9.94 9.62
C GLU A 69 -2.20 10.91 8.83
N THR A 70 -2.71 11.45 7.73
CA THR A 70 -1.96 12.42 6.89
C THR A 70 -1.66 13.71 7.66
N GLU A 71 -2.62 14.25 8.41
CA GLU A 71 -2.44 15.41 9.29
C GLU A 71 -1.35 15.17 10.33
N TRP A 72 -1.41 14.02 11.00
CA TRP A 72 -0.41 13.64 12.00
C TRP A 72 0.99 13.53 11.38
N LEU A 73 1.13 12.83 10.25
CA LEU A 73 2.40 12.65 9.56
C LEU A 73 2.98 13.98 9.04
N GLN A 74 2.14 14.87 8.53
CA GLN A 74 2.59 16.20 8.10
C GLN A 74 3.07 17.02 9.30
N THR A 75 2.33 16.99 10.41
CA THR A 75 2.73 17.65 11.65
C THR A 75 4.07 17.11 12.15
N LEU A 76 4.26 15.79 12.09
CA LEU A 76 5.52 15.14 12.44
C LEU A 76 6.66 15.64 11.55
N ALA A 77 6.46 15.65 10.23
CA ALA A 77 7.47 16.12 9.26
C ALA A 77 7.83 17.60 9.45
N ASP A 78 6.88 18.44 9.81
CA ASP A 78 7.11 19.86 10.02
C ASP A 78 7.92 20.15 11.30
N ASN A 79 7.82 19.28 12.30
CA ASN A 79 8.40 19.47 13.63
C ASN A 79 9.70 18.69 13.89
N ASN A 80 10.25 17.98 12.89
CA ASN A 80 11.56 17.32 13.03
C ASN A 80 12.60 17.86 12.04
N ASP A 81 13.88 17.81 12.42
CA ASP A 81 14.98 18.38 11.63
C ASP A 81 15.19 17.65 10.30
N SER A 82 14.97 16.35 10.26
CA SER A 82 15.11 15.52 9.06
C SER A 82 13.95 15.68 8.06
N LYS A 83 12.85 16.35 8.48
CA LYS A 83 11.63 16.55 7.69
C LYS A 83 10.99 15.24 7.21
N LEU A 84 11.16 14.15 7.98
CA LEU A 84 10.60 12.85 7.68
C LEU A 84 9.17 12.73 8.25
N PRO A 85 8.26 12.05 7.53
CA PRO A 85 8.40 11.53 6.18
C PRO A 85 8.38 12.65 5.13
N ASN A 86 9.22 12.56 4.10
CA ASN A 86 9.28 13.57 3.03
C ASN A 86 8.15 13.43 2.02
N ALA A 87 7.56 12.26 1.93
CA ALA A 87 6.36 11.99 1.14
C ALA A 87 5.40 11.08 1.93
N ILE A 88 4.12 11.28 1.70
CA ILE A 88 3.01 10.53 2.28
C ILE A 88 2.19 9.95 1.15
N VAL A 89 1.98 8.63 1.18
CA VAL A 89 0.97 7.93 0.41
C VAL A 89 -0.20 7.69 1.36
N ALA A 90 -1.27 8.43 1.17
CA ALA A 90 -2.42 8.47 2.06
C ALA A 90 -3.45 7.38 1.73
N PHE A 91 -4.40 7.13 2.61
CA PHE A 91 -5.52 6.24 2.36
C PHE A 91 -6.72 7.01 1.80
N ALA A 92 -7.35 6.47 0.76
CA ALA A 92 -8.70 6.88 0.36
C ALA A 92 -9.47 5.69 -0.20
N ASP A 93 -10.72 5.53 0.24
CA ASP A 93 -11.64 4.51 -0.27
C ASP A 93 -12.49 5.09 -1.40
N PHE A 94 -12.18 4.66 -2.63
CA PHE A 94 -12.91 5.11 -3.82
C PHE A 94 -14.34 4.58 -3.93
N SER A 95 -14.80 3.71 -3.03
CA SER A 95 -16.22 3.31 -2.95
C SER A 95 -17.10 4.36 -2.29
N LYS A 96 -16.52 5.35 -1.59
CA LYS A 96 -17.26 6.37 -0.81
C LYS A 96 -17.76 7.51 -1.69
N ASP A 97 -18.91 8.09 -1.31
CA ASP A 97 -19.53 9.20 -2.06
C ASP A 97 -18.76 10.52 -1.91
N ASN A 98 -18.07 10.72 -0.79
CA ASN A 98 -17.30 11.91 -0.47
C ASN A 98 -15.83 11.84 -0.88
N ILE A 99 -15.47 10.97 -1.83
CA ILE A 99 -14.08 10.75 -2.26
C ILE A 99 -13.39 12.04 -2.71
N VAL A 100 -14.09 12.92 -3.40
CA VAL A 100 -13.52 14.20 -3.88
C VAL A 100 -13.08 15.06 -2.72
N GLU A 101 -13.93 15.22 -1.70
CA GLU A 101 -13.60 15.97 -0.48
C GLU A 101 -12.38 15.36 0.25
N ILE A 102 -12.33 14.03 0.36
CA ILE A 102 -11.21 13.32 0.99
C ILE A 102 -9.90 13.61 0.25
N LEU A 103 -9.91 13.51 -1.08
CA LEU A 103 -8.74 13.80 -1.90
C LEU A 103 -8.30 15.27 -1.80
N ASP A 104 -9.25 16.20 -1.79
CA ASP A 104 -8.96 17.64 -1.63
C ASP A 104 -8.28 17.90 -0.28
N ARG A 105 -8.82 17.35 0.80
CA ARG A 105 -8.24 17.47 2.14
C ARG A 105 -6.85 16.86 2.26
N HIS A 106 -6.58 15.70 1.63
CA HIS A 106 -5.22 15.15 1.60
C HIS A 106 -4.24 16.09 0.89
N GLN A 107 -4.67 16.79 -0.15
CA GLN A 107 -3.82 17.71 -0.91
C GLN A 107 -3.52 19.04 -0.18
N GLU A 108 -4.21 19.36 0.91
CA GLU A 108 -3.86 20.46 1.80
C GLU A 108 -2.50 20.22 2.51
N TYR A 109 -2.09 18.96 2.62
CA TYR A 109 -0.83 18.56 3.25
C TYR A 109 0.28 18.42 2.20
N LYS A 110 1.28 19.29 2.29
CA LYS A 110 2.32 19.46 1.26
C LYS A 110 3.16 18.22 0.96
N ASN A 111 3.22 17.24 1.88
CA ASN A 111 3.99 16.00 1.68
C ASN A 111 3.16 14.88 1.05
N THR A 112 1.86 15.05 0.83
CA THR A 112 1.03 14.06 0.12
C THR A 112 1.50 13.94 -1.33
N ARG A 113 1.78 12.71 -1.77
CA ARG A 113 2.28 12.38 -3.12
C ARG A 113 1.51 11.27 -3.80
N GLY A 114 0.71 10.53 -3.07
CA GLY A 114 -0.05 9.42 -3.62
C GLY A 114 -1.16 8.97 -2.70
N ILE A 115 -1.97 8.08 -3.22
CA ILE A 115 -3.04 7.39 -2.51
C ILE A 115 -2.79 5.90 -2.59
N ARG A 116 -3.09 5.16 -1.53
CA ARG A 116 -3.18 3.70 -1.54
C ARG A 116 -4.54 3.23 -1.08
N GLN A 117 -5.10 2.30 -1.80
CA GLN A 117 -6.15 1.41 -1.33
C GLN A 117 -5.71 -0.03 -1.60
N ILE A 118 -5.74 -0.90 -0.59
CA ILE A 118 -5.43 -2.31 -0.76
C ILE A 118 -6.64 -2.97 -1.43
N LEU A 119 -6.43 -3.53 -2.62
CA LEU A 119 -7.47 -4.13 -3.45
C LEU A 119 -7.36 -5.65 -3.55
N SER A 120 -6.43 -6.26 -2.79
CA SER A 120 -6.21 -7.71 -2.79
C SER A 120 -7.49 -8.43 -2.40
N PHE A 121 -8.08 -9.15 -3.36
CA PHE A 121 -9.32 -9.89 -3.20
C PHE A 121 -9.19 -11.29 -3.81
N ASN A 122 -9.58 -12.31 -3.06
CA ASN A 122 -9.47 -13.69 -3.47
C ASN A 122 -10.75 -14.44 -3.10
N THR A 123 -11.53 -14.85 -4.10
CA THR A 123 -12.78 -15.59 -3.92
C THR A 123 -12.55 -17.04 -3.50
N ASP A 124 -11.45 -17.65 -3.94
CA ASP A 124 -11.16 -19.06 -3.71
C ASP A 124 -10.62 -19.29 -2.29
N GLU A 125 -9.85 -18.31 -1.79
CA GLU A 125 -9.33 -18.32 -0.42
C GLU A 125 -9.63 -16.96 0.28
N PRO A 126 -10.87 -16.79 0.79
CA PRO A 126 -11.31 -15.51 1.38
C PRO A 126 -10.43 -14.99 2.54
N LYS A 127 -9.71 -15.88 3.24
CA LYS A 127 -8.76 -15.50 4.30
C LYS A 127 -7.63 -14.60 3.81
N TYR A 128 -7.33 -14.62 2.50
CA TYR A 128 -6.33 -13.76 1.87
C TYR A 128 -6.94 -12.44 1.35
N SER A 129 -8.27 -12.30 1.34
CA SER A 129 -8.88 -11.05 0.94
C SER A 129 -8.65 -9.96 1.98
N HIS A 130 -8.08 -8.85 1.57
CA HIS A 130 -8.03 -7.61 2.34
C HIS A 130 -9.23 -6.72 1.98
N ALA A 131 -9.51 -6.59 0.70
CA ALA A 131 -10.68 -5.90 0.20
C ALA A 131 -11.97 -6.70 0.46
N SER A 132 -13.08 -6.01 0.67
CA SER A 132 -14.40 -6.62 0.88
C SER A 132 -15.04 -7.12 -0.41
N GLU A 133 -14.58 -6.63 -1.55
CA GLU A 133 -15.03 -6.99 -2.89
C GLU A 133 -13.93 -6.75 -3.93
N ASP A 134 -14.12 -7.24 -5.14
CA ASP A 134 -13.25 -6.92 -6.27
C ASP A 134 -13.57 -5.52 -6.81
N PHE A 135 -13.00 -4.52 -6.16
CA PHE A 135 -13.28 -3.09 -6.43
C PHE A 135 -13.01 -2.70 -7.87
N MET A 136 -12.05 -3.31 -8.56
CA MET A 136 -11.77 -3.01 -9.96
C MET A 136 -12.89 -3.47 -10.92
N LYS A 137 -13.87 -4.24 -10.43
CA LYS A 137 -15.11 -4.59 -11.14
C LYS A 137 -16.32 -3.76 -10.69
N ASN A 138 -16.16 -2.93 -9.67
CA ASN A 138 -17.23 -2.08 -9.15
C ASN A 138 -17.31 -0.78 -9.92
N THR A 139 -18.44 -0.54 -10.60
CA THR A 139 -18.67 0.64 -11.44
C THR A 139 -18.56 1.97 -10.67
N LYS A 140 -19.02 2.02 -9.42
CA LYS A 140 -18.94 3.23 -8.58
C LYS A 140 -17.49 3.52 -8.25
N TRP A 141 -16.74 2.52 -7.83
CA TRP A 141 -15.32 2.63 -7.53
C TRP A 141 -14.55 3.13 -8.76
N LEU A 142 -14.75 2.52 -9.92
CA LEU A 142 -14.11 2.91 -11.19
C LEU A 142 -14.43 4.35 -11.59
N ASN A 143 -15.67 4.79 -11.39
CA ASN A 143 -16.06 6.17 -11.68
C ASN A 143 -15.41 7.16 -10.69
N ASN A 144 -15.35 6.81 -9.42
CA ASN A 144 -14.75 7.63 -8.40
C ASN A 144 -13.22 7.70 -8.55
N PHE A 145 -12.57 6.60 -8.99
CA PHE A 145 -11.14 6.55 -9.25
C PHE A 145 -10.66 7.62 -10.24
N LYS A 146 -11.50 7.98 -11.20
CA LYS A 146 -11.22 9.05 -12.18
C LYS A 146 -10.97 10.41 -11.53
N ASN A 147 -11.38 10.62 -10.27
CA ASN A 147 -11.10 11.85 -9.55
C ASN A 147 -9.61 12.01 -9.15
N LEU A 148 -8.76 10.98 -9.33
CA LEU A 148 -7.31 11.13 -9.22
C LEU A 148 -6.70 11.88 -10.41
N LYS A 149 -7.37 11.91 -11.57
CA LYS A 149 -6.87 12.62 -12.76
C LYS A 149 -6.58 14.08 -12.44
N ASN A 150 -5.49 14.60 -13.00
CA ASN A 150 -5.04 15.98 -12.84
C ASN A 150 -4.66 16.41 -11.41
N ARG A 151 -4.57 15.46 -10.46
CA ARG A 151 -4.18 15.77 -9.07
C ARG A 151 -2.69 15.65 -8.80
N ASN A 152 -1.92 15.13 -9.76
CA ASN A 152 -0.49 14.85 -9.60
C ASN A 152 -0.21 13.93 -8.39
N LEU A 153 -1.08 12.95 -8.17
CA LEU A 153 -0.96 11.91 -7.16
C LEU A 153 -0.72 10.57 -7.83
N SER A 154 0.21 9.78 -7.29
CA SER A 154 0.35 8.37 -7.67
C SER A 154 -0.74 7.51 -7.03
N PHE A 155 -0.95 6.32 -7.57
CA PHE A 155 -1.78 5.30 -6.95
C PHE A 155 -0.96 4.06 -6.63
N ASP A 156 -0.75 3.82 -5.33
CA ASP A 156 -0.16 2.58 -4.85
C ASP A 156 -1.24 1.49 -4.87
N ILE A 157 -1.04 0.48 -5.71
CA ILE A 157 -1.98 -0.62 -5.88
C ILE A 157 -1.40 -1.91 -5.30
N GLN A 158 -2.18 -2.58 -4.46
CA GLN A 158 -1.84 -3.86 -3.86
C GLN A 158 -2.91 -4.87 -4.27
N ILE A 159 -2.51 -5.88 -5.03
CA ILE A 159 -3.38 -6.83 -5.71
C ILE A 159 -2.68 -8.17 -5.89
N TYR A 160 -3.48 -9.22 -6.09
CA TYR A 160 -2.99 -10.53 -6.48
C TYR A 160 -2.76 -10.66 -7.99
N PRO A 161 -1.93 -11.63 -8.45
CA PRO A 161 -1.66 -11.85 -9.86
C PRO A 161 -2.90 -12.02 -10.73
N HIS A 162 -3.94 -12.70 -10.24
CA HIS A 162 -5.18 -12.90 -11.00
C HIS A 162 -6.00 -11.60 -11.22
N GLN A 163 -5.69 -10.52 -10.47
CA GLN A 163 -6.32 -9.21 -10.63
C GLN A 163 -5.52 -8.28 -11.58
N MET A 164 -4.35 -8.70 -12.06
CA MET A 164 -3.46 -7.84 -12.86
C MET A 164 -4.02 -7.48 -14.22
N ASP A 165 -4.92 -8.29 -14.78
CA ASP A 165 -5.62 -7.95 -16.02
C ASP A 165 -6.53 -6.72 -15.85
N ASP A 166 -7.25 -6.65 -14.74
CA ASP A 166 -8.10 -5.52 -14.42
C ASP A 166 -7.26 -4.28 -14.11
N ALA A 167 -6.13 -4.44 -13.39
CA ALA A 167 -5.18 -3.35 -13.14
C ALA A 167 -4.53 -2.80 -14.42
N PHE A 168 -4.19 -3.68 -15.38
CA PHE A 168 -3.70 -3.27 -16.68
C PHE A 168 -4.72 -2.40 -17.43
N ASN A 169 -5.99 -2.82 -17.45
CA ASN A 169 -7.06 -2.05 -18.10
C ASN A 169 -7.27 -0.71 -17.38
N LEU A 170 -7.26 -0.72 -16.05
CA LEU A 170 -7.38 0.50 -15.24
C LEU A 170 -6.25 1.49 -15.56
N ALA A 171 -5.01 1.03 -15.67
CA ALA A 171 -3.87 1.87 -15.99
C ALA A 171 -3.93 2.45 -17.40
N LYS A 172 -4.37 1.66 -18.38
CA LYS A 172 -4.58 2.13 -19.77
C LYS A 172 -5.64 3.23 -19.85
N ASP A 173 -6.71 3.11 -19.09
CA ASP A 173 -7.79 4.09 -19.07
C ASP A 173 -7.41 5.36 -18.28
N ASN A 174 -6.31 5.32 -17.53
CA ASN A 174 -5.84 6.39 -16.66
C ASN A 174 -4.32 6.62 -16.82
N HIS A 175 -3.89 6.82 -18.06
CA HIS A 175 -2.47 6.94 -18.44
C HIS A 175 -1.74 8.15 -17.81
N ASP A 176 -2.47 9.11 -17.29
CA ASP A 176 -1.98 10.29 -16.57
C ASP A 176 -1.70 10.01 -15.06
N ILE A 177 -2.06 8.83 -14.57
CA ILE A 177 -1.81 8.41 -13.18
C ILE A 177 -0.64 7.42 -13.16
N LEU A 178 0.36 7.67 -12.30
CA LEU A 178 1.41 6.71 -12.02
C LEU A 178 0.89 5.63 -11.07
N PHE A 179 0.87 4.39 -11.53
CA PHE A 179 0.57 3.21 -10.71
C PHE A 179 1.83 2.63 -10.11
N ILE A 180 1.79 2.30 -8.83
CA ILE A 180 2.90 1.70 -8.09
C ILE A 180 2.45 0.36 -7.52
N LEU A 181 2.80 -0.74 -8.19
CA LEU A 181 2.46 -2.09 -7.73
C LEU A 181 3.24 -2.42 -6.46
N ASN A 182 2.51 -2.70 -5.39
CA ASN A 182 3.13 -3.05 -4.12
C ASN A 182 3.51 -4.54 -4.09
N HIS A 183 4.58 -4.85 -3.36
CA HIS A 183 4.97 -6.20 -2.94
C HIS A 183 5.07 -7.22 -4.08
N THR A 184 5.66 -6.77 -5.22
CA THR A 184 5.91 -7.66 -6.38
C THR A 184 4.62 -8.29 -6.91
N GLY A 185 3.45 -7.66 -6.65
CA GLY A 185 2.13 -8.18 -7.01
C GLY A 185 1.70 -9.40 -6.19
N GLU A 186 2.16 -9.51 -4.96
CA GLU A 186 1.73 -10.49 -3.96
C GLU A 186 1.73 -11.95 -4.46
N PRO A 187 2.86 -12.52 -4.90
CA PRO A 187 2.93 -13.91 -5.33
C PRO A 187 2.72 -14.86 -4.14
N CYS A 188 1.52 -15.45 -4.03
CA CYS A 188 1.12 -16.28 -2.87
C CYS A 188 1.70 -17.69 -2.90
N TYR A 189 1.99 -18.23 -4.09
CA TYR A 189 2.41 -19.61 -4.26
C TYR A 189 3.71 -19.72 -5.04
N GLN A 190 4.41 -20.86 -4.88
CA GLN A 190 5.69 -21.14 -5.53
C GLN A 190 5.63 -22.36 -6.46
N THR A 191 4.43 -22.73 -6.95
CA THR A 191 4.30 -23.76 -7.97
C THR A 191 4.74 -23.18 -9.33
N GLU A 192 5.30 -24.02 -10.21
CA GLU A 192 5.75 -23.61 -11.54
C GLU A 192 4.63 -22.94 -12.37
N GLU A 193 3.43 -23.51 -12.29
CA GLU A 193 2.25 -22.98 -12.97
C GLU A 193 1.89 -21.57 -12.48
N TYR A 194 1.90 -21.38 -11.16
CA TYR A 194 1.59 -20.07 -10.57
C TYR A 194 2.64 -19.02 -10.90
N ILE A 195 3.92 -19.39 -10.83
CA ILE A 195 5.03 -18.49 -11.17
C ILE A 195 4.95 -18.09 -12.65
N SER A 196 4.66 -19.05 -13.55
CA SER A 196 4.49 -18.76 -14.99
C SER A 196 3.29 -17.82 -15.23
N SER A 197 2.19 -17.99 -14.53
CA SER A 197 1.04 -17.10 -14.59
C SER A 197 1.37 -15.71 -14.07
N TRP A 198 2.05 -15.61 -12.92
CA TRP A 198 2.54 -14.35 -12.36
C TRP A 198 3.47 -13.63 -13.34
N GLU A 199 4.44 -14.32 -13.94
CA GLU A 199 5.39 -13.76 -14.90
C GLU A 199 4.68 -13.19 -16.14
N ASN A 200 3.71 -13.92 -16.69
CA ASN A 200 2.90 -13.44 -17.81
C ASN A 200 2.11 -12.18 -17.46
N ASN A 201 1.51 -12.13 -16.26
CA ASN A 201 0.75 -10.98 -15.80
C ASN A 201 1.66 -9.77 -15.50
N MET A 202 2.83 -10.00 -14.92
CA MET A 202 3.85 -8.96 -14.73
C MET A 202 4.35 -8.39 -16.06
N SER A 203 4.61 -9.23 -17.05
CA SER A 203 5.00 -8.80 -18.39
C SER A 203 3.93 -7.93 -19.05
N LYS A 204 2.65 -8.26 -18.83
CA LYS A 204 1.53 -7.47 -19.32
C LYS A 204 1.48 -6.09 -18.65
N ILE A 205 1.59 -6.03 -17.32
CA ILE A 205 1.66 -4.76 -16.58
C ILE A 205 2.87 -3.93 -16.99
N ALA A 206 4.04 -4.55 -17.18
CA ALA A 206 5.26 -3.89 -17.60
C ALA A 206 5.15 -3.22 -18.98
N SER A 207 4.16 -3.57 -19.80
CA SER A 207 3.88 -2.89 -21.05
C SER A 207 3.17 -1.54 -20.87
N CYS A 208 2.74 -1.17 -19.66
CA CYS A 208 2.18 0.13 -19.34
C CYS A 208 3.29 1.08 -18.89
N GLU A 209 3.51 2.18 -19.61
CA GLU A 209 4.54 3.18 -19.30
C GLU A 209 4.30 3.89 -17.95
N ASN A 210 3.05 3.89 -17.48
CA ASN A 210 2.64 4.50 -16.22
C ASN A 210 2.57 3.49 -15.05
N PHE A 211 3.26 2.34 -15.16
CA PHE A 211 3.35 1.35 -14.09
C PHE A 211 4.80 1.16 -13.62
N VAL A 212 4.98 1.13 -12.31
CA VAL A 212 6.25 0.74 -11.66
C VAL A 212 5.98 -0.26 -10.55
N VAL A 213 6.97 -1.03 -10.15
CA VAL A 213 6.84 -2.09 -9.16
C VAL A 213 7.78 -1.88 -7.98
N LYS A 214 7.31 -2.17 -6.77
CA LYS A 214 8.13 -2.30 -5.56
C LYS A 214 8.56 -3.75 -5.39
N ILE A 215 9.84 -4.02 -5.50
CA ILE A 215 10.43 -5.34 -5.21
C ILE A 215 10.49 -5.47 -3.69
N SER A 216 9.44 -6.03 -3.11
CA SER A 216 9.24 -6.17 -1.66
C SER A 216 8.19 -7.23 -1.37
N GLY A 217 7.93 -7.53 -0.10
CA GLY A 217 6.88 -8.46 0.33
C GLY A 217 7.16 -9.93 0.02
N LEU A 218 8.39 -10.29 -0.37
CA LEU A 218 8.75 -11.63 -0.85
C LEU A 218 8.58 -12.74 0.19
N GLY A 219 8.58 -12.38 1.48
CA GLY A 219 8.35 -13.30 2.60
C GLY A 219 6.93 -13.33 3.15
N MET A 220 6.00 -12.52 2.62
CA MET A 220 4.65 -12.39 3.20
C MET A 220 3.86 -13.69 3.22
N PHE A 221 3.95 -14.46 2.15
CA PHE A 221 3.22 -15.73 1.98
C PHE A 221 4.08 -16.98 2.24
N ASN A 222 5.37 -16.79 2.49
CA ASN A 222 6.30 -17.88 2.79
C ASN A 222 7.14 -17.51 4.00
N PRO A 223 6.75 -17.88 5.23
CA PRO A 223 7.52 -17.57 6.44
C PRO A 223 8.91 -18.24 6.45
N ASN A 224 9.10 -19.26 5.62
CA ASN A 224 10.38 -19.97 5.45
C ASN A 224 11.13 -19.52 4.19
N TRP A 225 10.90 -18.28 3.75
CA TRP A 225 11.57 -17.76 2.56
C TRP A 225 13.09 -17.78 2.69
N THR A 226 13.75 -17.98 1.58
CA THR A 226 15.20 -17.94 1.43
C THR A 226 15.56 -17.03 0.27
N ILE A 227 16.83 -16.67 0.14
CA ILE A 227 17.33 -15.94 -1.02
C ILE A 227 16.98 -16.70 -2.30
N GLU A 228 17.17 -18.02 -2.31
CA GLU A 228 16.90 -18.87 -3.47
C GLU A 228 15.41 -18.89 -3.85
N SER A 229 14.52 -19.03 -2.86
CA SER A 229 13.06 -19.03 -3.12
C SER A 229 12.52 -17.68 -3.56
N SER A 230 13.19 -16.57 -3.17
CA SER A 230 12.78 -15.21 -3.53
C SER A 230 13.42 -14.73 -4.84
N LYS A 231 14.55 -15.31 -5.22
CA LYS A 231 15.36 -14.92 -6.38
C LYS A 231 14.53 -14.88 -7.68
N ILE A 232 13.66 -15.87 -7.86
CA ILE A 232 12.81 -15.98 -9.04
C ILE A 232 11.92 -14.74 -9.27
N PHE A 233 11.44 -14.13 -8.19
CA PHE A 233 10.59 -12.93 -8.27
C PHE A 233 11.39 -11.64 -8.45
N VAL A 234 12.70 -11.68 -8.33
CA VAL A 234 13.60 -10.52 -8.47
C VAL A 234 14.28 -10.51 -9.84
N GLU A 235 14.55 -11.70 -10.41
CA GLU A 235 15.29 -11.83 -11.68
C GLU A 235 14.39 -11.90 -12.91
N LYS A 236 13.08 -12.11 -12.73
CA LYS A 236 12.08 -12.12 -13.80
C LYS A 236 11.47 -10.74 -14.01
#